data_16b4c22097b7e909c5a355ade487dc6c
#
_entry.id   16b4c22097b7e909c5a355ade487dc6c
#
_cell.length_a   1.000
_cell.length_b   1.000
_cell.length_c   1.000
_cell.angle_alpha   90.00
_cell.angle_beta   90.00
_cell.angle_gamma   90.00
#
_symmetry.space_group_name_H-M   'P 1'
#
loop_
_entity.id
_entity.type
_entity.pdbx_description
1 polymer ?
#
loop_
_entity_poly.entity_id
_entity_poly.type
_entity_poly.pdbx_seq_one_letter_code
_entity_poly.pdbx_strand_id
1 'polypeptide(L)'
;MNGYDAVVDILKKEGFEWIACFPANPLIEAAGKAGLKPIVFRQERGGIMAADGYARMLASQGKRGVFCSQGGPGIENSFGGFAQAWAEAVPILYLPAGSPANVAEVLLF
;
A
#
# COMPACT_ATOMS: atom_id res chain seq x y z
N MET A 1 -9.30 -7.55 17.59
CA MET A 1 -9.16 -7.15 16.16
C MET A 1 -9.35 -5.65 16.06
N ASN A 2 -8.39 -4.96 15.52
CA ASN A 2 -8.48 -3.54 15.21
C ASN A 2 -8.69 -3.34 13.69
N GLY A 3 -8.79 -2.08 13.25
CA GLY A 3 -9.03 -1.78 11.83
C GLY A 3 -7.92 -2.29 10.90
N TYR A 4 -6.67 -2.26 11.35
CA TYR A 4 -5.54 -2.77 10.56
C TYR A 4 -5.61 -4.30 10.40
N ASP A 5 -5.97 -5.02 11.45
CA ASP A 5 -6.15 -6.46 11.40
C ASP A 5 -7.27 -6.84 10.43
N ALA A 6 -8.37 -6.08 10.44
CA ALA A 6 -9.49 -6.29 9.53
C ALA A 6 -9.10 -6.08 8.06
N VAL A 7 -8.35 -5.02 7.77
CA VAL A 7 -7.84 -4.75 6.41
C VAL A 7 -6.92 -5.88 5.95
N VAL A 8 -6.00 -6.33 6.80
CA VAL A 8 -5.09 -7.43 6.47
C VAL A 8 -5.84 -8.73 6.21
N ASP A 9 -6.85 -9.03 7.02
CA ASP A 9 -7.70 -10.22 6.83
C ASP A 9 -8.39 -10.18 5.45
N ILE A 10 -8.91 -9.01 5.06
CA ILE A 10 -9.52 -8.81 3.74
C ILE A 10 -8.48 -9.01 2.64
N LEU A 11 -7.29 -8.41 2.76
CA LEU A 11 -6.24 -8.57 1.77
C LEU A 11 -5.86 -10.04 1.55
N LYS A 12 -5.74 -10.80 2.63
CA LYS A 12 -5.48 -12.24 2.53
C LYS A 12 -6.60 -13.00 1.84
N LYS A 13 -7.85 -12.70 2.15
CA LYS A 13 -9.03 -13.30 1.51
C LYS A 13 -9.12 -12.94 0.03
N GLU A 14 -8.66 -11.75 -0.34
CA GLU A 14 -8.56 -11.30 -1.73
C GLU A 14 -7.35 -11.87 -2.49
N GLY A 15 -6.55 -12.72 -1.84
CA GLY A 15 -5.44 -13.43 -2.46
C GLY A 15 -4.11 -12.67 -2.53
N PHE A 16 -3.97 -11.59 -1.78
CA PHE A 16 -2.67 -10.94 -1.65
C PHE A 16 -1.74 -11.79 -0.79
N GLU A 17 -0.50 -11.96 -1.23
CA GLU A 17 0.53 -12.77 -0.55
C GLU A 17 1.62 -11.90 0.06
N TRP A 18 1.78 -10.70 -0.44
CA TRP A 18 2.78 -9.72 0.00
C TRP A 18 2.27 -8.31 -0.19
N ILE A 19 2.89 -7.37 0.50
CA ILE A 19 2.66 -5.94 0.31
C ILE A 19 3.99 -5.23 0.07
N ALA A 20 4.04 -4.36 -0.92
CA ALA A 20 5.11 -3.40 -1.05
C ALA A 20 4.88 -2.28 -0.04
N CYS A 21 5.91 -1.83 0.64
CA CYS A 21 5.72 -0.82 1.66
C CYS A 21 6.95 0.07 1.89
N PHE A 22 6.69 1.23 2.47
CA PHE A 22 7.69 2.08 3.09
C PHE A 22 7.31 2.29 4.57
N PRO A 23 8.27 2.34 5.51
CA PRO A 23 8.01 2.39 6.94
C PRO A 23 7.08 3.53 7.40
N ALA A 24 6.62 3.43 8.66
CA ALA A 24 5.70 4.32 9.34
C ALA A 24 4.23 4.22 8.89
N ASN A 25 3.80 2.98 8.61
CA ASN A 25 2.38 2.66 8.43
C ASN A 25 2.04 1.46 9.33
N PRO A 26 1.11 1.59 10.30
CA PRO A 26 0.76 0.49 11.21
C PRO A 26 0.25 -0.79 10.52
N LEU A 27 -0.23 -0.66 9.29
CA LEU A 27 -0.66 -1.81 8.49
C LEU A 27 0.48 -2.80 8.24
N ILE A 28 1.73 -2.32 8.17
CA ILE A 28 2.91 -3.16 7.91
C ILE A 28 3.11 -4.18 9.04
N GLU A 29 2.97 -3.73 10.28
CA GLU A 29 3.10 -4.61 11.45
C GLU A 29 1.97 -5.63 11.48
N ALA A 30 0.74 -5.20 11.25
CA ALA A 30 -0.42 -6.08 11.19
C ALA A 30 -0.26 -7.15 10.09
N ALA A 31 0.23 -6.74 8.91
CA ALA A 31 0.51 -7.64 7.80
C ALA A 31 1.54 -8.71 8.19
N GLY A 32 2.66 -8.30 8.77
CA GLY A 32 3.71 -9.22 9.22
C GLY A 32 3.21 -10.23 10.24
N LYS A 33 2.45 -9.77 11.23
CA LYS A 33 1.85 -10.65 12.25
C LYS A 33 0.87 -11.68 11.68
N ALA A 34 0.14 -11.30 10.65
CA ALA A 34 -0.84 -12.17 10.00
C ALA A 34 -0.25 -13.08 8.91
N GLY A 35 1.06 -13.02 8.66
CA GLY A 35 1.74 -13.83 7.65
C GLY A 35 1.59 -13.29 6.21
N LEU A 36 1.11 -12.07 6.04
CA LEU A 36 1.17 -11.36 4.77
C LEU A 36 2.54 -10.67 4.69
N LYS A 37 3.37 -11.05 3.73
CA LYS A 37 4.78 -10.66 3.69
C LYS A 37 4.99 -9.18 3.34
N PRO A 38 5.47 -8.32 4.26
CA PRO A 38 5.85 -6.97 3.90
C PRO A 38 7.24 -6.96 3.25
N ILE A 39 7.36 -6.26 2.13
CA ILE A 39 8.63 -6.00 1.44
C ILE A 39 8.89 -4.50 1.49
N VAL A 40 9.88 -4.11 2.29
CA VAL A 40 10.21 -2.72 2.56
C VAL A 40 11.16 -2.19 1.49
N PHE A 41 10.78 -1.10 0.88
CA PHE A 41 11.58 -0.38 -0.11
C PHE A 41 12.33 0.80 0.53
N ARG A 42 13.33 1.32 -0.15
CA ARG A 42 14.11 2.47 0.34
C ARG A 42 13.42 3.80 0.13
N GLN A 43 12.43 3.84 -0.74
CA GLN A 43 11.56 4.99 -0.98
C GLN A 43 10.24 4.52 -1.57
N GLU A 44 9.24 5.35 -1.46
CA GLU A 44 7.87 5.04 -1.86
C GLU A 44 7.72 4.80 -3.36
N ARG A 45 8.41 5.59 -4.18
CA ARG A 45 8.36 5.43 -5.64
C ARG A 45 8.77 4.02 -6.07
N GLY A 46 9.84 3.48 -5.49
CA GLY A 46 10.28 2.12 -5.78
C GLY A 46 9.24 1.07 -5.36
N GLY A 47 8.62 1.27 -4.20
CA GLY A 47 7.59 0.37 -3.67
C GLY A 47 6.34 0.32 -4.53
N ILE A 48 5.80 1.48 -4.90
CA ILE A 48 4.59 1.52 -5.74
C ILE A 48 4.87 1.00 -7.16
N MET A 49 6.06 1.28 -7.71
CA MET A 49 6.45 0.75 -9.01
C MET A 49 6.66 -0.77 -8.99
N ALA A 50 7.11 -1.35 -7.88
CA ALA A 50 7.19 -2.79 -7.73
C ALA A 50 5.79 -3.43 -7.69
N ALA A 51 4.83 -2.82 -6.99
CA ALA A 51 3.43 -3.25 -7.02
C ALA A 51 2.84 -3.16 -8.42
N ASP A 52 3.13 -2.09 -9.15
CA ASP A 52 2.73 -1.90 -10.56
C ASP A 52 3.31 -3.00 -11.46
N GLY A 53 4.63 -3.23 -11.40
CA GLY A 53 5.29 -4.26 -12.20
C GLY A 53 4.76 -5.67 -11.91
N TYR A 54 4.54 -5.99 -10.66
CA TYR A 54 3.92 -7.25 -10.25
C TYR A 54 2.53 -7.41 -10.85
N ALA A 55 1.69 -6.38 -10.75
CA ALA A 55 0.35 -6.41 -11.29
C ALA A 55 0.34 -6.56 -12.83
N ARG A 56 1.25 -5.86 -13.52
CA ARG A 56 1.39 -5.98 -14.99
C ARG A 56 1.72 -7.40 -15.42
N MET A 57 2.67 -8.02 -14.74
CA MET A 57 3.14 -9.35 -15.09
C MET A 57 2.12 -10.44 -14.79
N LEU A 58 1.30 -10.27 -13.76
CA LEU A 58 0.44 -11.32 -13.23
C LEU A 58 -1.07 -11.00 -13.31
N ALA A 59 -1.45 -9.91 -14.01
CA ALA A 59 -2.86 -9.54 -14.19
C ALA A 59 -3.69 -10.65 -14.84
N SER A 60 -3.12 -11.38 -15.80
CA SER A 60 -3.78 -12.53 -16.45
C SER A 60 -4.08 -13.68 -15.50
N GLN A 61 -3.39 -13.74 -14.36
CA GLN A 61 -3.62 -14.70 -13.28
C GLN A 61 -4.52 -14.14 -12.17
N GLY A 62 -5.13 -12.97 -12.38
CA GLY A 62 -5.97 -12.29 -11.39
C GLY A 62 -5.21 -11.67 -10.22
N LYS A 63 -3.88 -11.58 -10.31
CA LYS A 63 -3.05 -10.98 -9.25
C LYS A 63 -3.06 -9.45 -9.37
N ARG A 64 -3.00 -8.79 -8.23
CA ARG A 64 -2.98 -7.32 -8.11
C ARG A 64 -1.84 -6.91 -7.21
N GLY A 65 -1.30 -5.72 -7.42
CA GLY A 65 -0.29 -5.15 -6.55
C GLY A 65 -0.92 -4.38 -5.38
N VAL A 66 -0.25 -4.37 -4.24
CA VAL A 66 -0.63 -3.51 -3.12
C VAL A 66 0.61 -2.78 -2.61
N PHE A 67 0.45 -1.49 -2.37
CA PHE A 67 1.50 -0.66 -1.77
C PHE A 67 0.93 0.15 -0.61
N CYS A 68 1.64 0.19 0.50
CA CYS A 68 1.31 1.06 1.61
C CYS A 68 2.48 1.99 1.98
N SER A 69 2.15 3.22 2.29
CA SER A 69 3.11 4.27 2.61
C SER A 69 2.73 5.03 3.87
N GLN A 70 3.70 5.77 4.37
CA GLN A 70 3.48 6.86 5.29
C GLN A 70 2.55 7.92 4.67
N GLY A 71 1.84 8.67 5.51
CA GLY A 71 1.09 9.86 5.12
C GLY A 71 2.00 11.04 4.75
N GLY A 72 1.41 12.13 4.27
CA GLY A 72 2.16 13.34 3.91
C GLY A 72 3.23 13.09 2.85
N PRO A 73 4.53 13.23 3.19
CA PRO A 73 5.61 13.08 2.21
C PRO A 73 5.61 11.73 1.50
N GLY A 74 5.15 10.66 2.15
CA GLY A 74 5.04 9.34 1.53
C GLY A 74 4.01 9.30 0.42
N ILE A 75 2.92 10.03 0.55
CA ILE A 75 1.91 10.17 -0.50
C ILE A 75 2.51 10.92 -1.68
N GLU A 76 3.19 12.03 -1.44
CA GLU A 76 3.83 12.83 -2.47
C GLU A 76 4.87 12.01 -3.26
N ASN A 77 5.75 11.31 -2.55
CA ASN A 77 6.78 10.48 -3.16
C ASN A 77 6.20 9.32 -3.99
N SER A 78 5.00 8.85 -3.67
CA SER A 78 4.32 7.75 -4.38
C SER A 78 3.56 8.22 -5.61
N PHE A 79 3.22 9.50 -5.70
CA PHE A 79 2.21 10.00 -6.61
C PHE A 79 2.55 9.76 -8.09
N GLY A 80 3.83 9.87 -8.46
CA GLY A 80 4.27 9.59 -9.83
C GLY A 80 4.01 8.14 -10.25
N GLY A 81 4.30 7.18 -9.37
CA GLY A 81 4.01 5.76 -9.63
C GLY A 81 2.51 5.45 -9.63
N PHE A 82 1.76 6.10 -8.75
CA PHE A 82 0.30 5.99 -8.75
C PHE A 82 -0.31 6.54 -10.05
N ALA A 83 0.14 7.71 -10.48
CA ALA A 83 -0.34 8.33 -11.73
C ALA A 83 -0.04 7.45 -12.95
N GLN A 84 1.13 6.80 -12.99
CA GLN A 84 1.47 5.85 -14.05
C GLN A 84 0.52 4.65 -14.06
N ALA A 85 0.29 4.02 -12.92
CA ALA A 85 -0.63 2.90 -12.81
C ALA A 85 -2.05 3.29 -13.23
N TRP A 86 -2.51 4.47 -12.81
CA TRP A 86 -3.80 5.02 -13.19
C TRP A 86 -3.92 5.23 -14.71
N ALA A 87 -2.94 5.88 -15.31
CA ALA A 87 -2.95 6.18 -16.75
C ALA A 87 -3.00 4.94 -17.63
N GLU A 88 -2.43 3.84 -17.15
CA GLU A 88 -2.35 2.58 -17.89
C GLU A 88 -3.32 1.51 -17.37
N ALA A 89 -4.24 1.88 -16.47
CA ALA A 89 -5.25 0.98 -15.87
C ALA A 89 -4.65 -0.29 -15.23
N VAL A 90 -3.48 -0.14 -14.59
CA VAL A 90 -2.82 -1.23 -13.86
C VAL A 90 -3.52 -1.46 -12.52
N PRO A 91 -3.94 -2.69 -12.18
CA PRO A 91 -4.72 -2.96 -10.98
C PRO A 91 -3.83 -3.00 -9.74
N ILE A 92 -3.61 -1.85 -9.12
CA ILE A 92 -2.94 -1.73 -7.83
C ILE A 92 -3.89 -1.18 -6.77
N LEU A 93 -3.65 -1.58 -5.54
CA LEU A 93 -4.29 -1.01 -4.36
C LEU A 93 -3.27 -0.16 -3.60
N TYR A 94 -3.57 1.12 -3.41
CA TYR A 94 -2.72 2.03 -2.67
C TYR A 94 -3.35 2.39 -1.33
N LEU A 95 -2.63 2.13 -0.25
CA LEU A 95 -3.08 2.30 1.14
C LEU A 95 -2.14 3.25 1.89
N PRO A 96 -2.23 4.56 1.67
CA PRO A 96 -1.44 5.53 2.43
C PRO A 96 -1.94 5.63 3.87
N ALA A 97 -1.04 5.91 4.81
CA ALA A 97 -1.43 6.28 6.16
C ALA A 97 -2.09 7.66 6.16
N GLY A 98 -3.13 7.80 6.96
CA GLY A 98 -3.78 9.09 7.22
C GLY A 98 -3.28 9.72 8.51
N SER A 99 -3.73 10.94 8.78
CA SER A 99 -3.57 11.59 10.07
C SER A 99 -4.50 10.95 11.11
N PRO A 100 -4.09 10.88 12.39
CA PRO A 100 -5.00 10.49 13.47
C PRO A 100 -6.23 11.40 13.51
N ALA A 101 -7.39 10.83 13.80
CA ALA A 101 -8.67 11.57 13.79
C ALA A 101 -8.67 12.81 14.70
N ASN A 102 -7.98 12.72 15.83
CA ASN A 102 -7.88 13.83 16.80
C ASN A 102 -7.02 15.01 16.34
N VAL A 103 -6.26 14.87 15.25
CA VAL A 103 -5.44 15.94 14.68
C VAL A 103 -5.81 16.27 13.23
N ALA A 104 -6.70 15.50 12.63
CA ALA A 104 -7.10 15.70 11.23
C ALA A 104 -7.67 17.09 10.96
N GLU A 105 -8.44 17.65 11.91
CA GLU A 105 -9.00 19.00 11.80
C GLU A 105 -7.98 20.12 12.01
N VAL A 106 -6.83 19.81 12.62
CA VAL A 106 -5.78 20.79 12.93
C VAL A 106 -4.75 20.87 11.81
N LEU A 107 -4.63 19.83 10.98
CA LEU A 107 -3.65 19.72 9.90
C LEU A 107 -4.25 20.05 8.52
N LEU A 108 -5.28 20.86 8.48
CA LEU A 108 -5.99 21.20 7.25
C LEU A 108 -5.33 22.34 6.43
N PHE A 109 -4.02 22.27 6.28
CA PHE A 109 -3.33 23.10 5.28
C PHE A 109 -1.97 22.57 4.93
#